data_631a8d14c64e4f6da9bacd33bb973d53
#
_entry.id   631a8d14c64e4f6da9bacd33bb973d53
#
_cell.length_a   1.000
_cell.length_b   1.000
_cell.length_c   1.000
_cell.angle_alpha   90.00
_cell.angle_beta   90.00
_cell.angle_gamma   90.00
#
_symmetry.space_group_name_H-M   'P 1'
#
loop_
_entity.id
_entity.type
_entity.pdbx_description
1 polymer ?
#
loop_
_entity_poly.entity_id
_entity_poly.type
_entity_poly.pdbx_seq_one_letter_code
_entity_poly.pdbx_strand_id
1 'polypeptide(L)'
;MFSKPIARILSIAGSDSGGGAGIQADIKTITSLGAYASTAITALTDQNTLGVHNILPVPPDFIRAQIRSVINDIGADAIKIGMLGKSDTIIAIATEIKQVTNRHPYLHVVIDPVMLAKGGIALLAKESITTLRSDLLPLANVITPNIPEAEQLSGKTITTVSDMCAIASYLHKTTGAAILLKGGHLSGDQVTDILVDTNEELYRFTAPRIQSHHTHGTGCTLASALATYLAQGVKLPDAVKQARLYVRNAILHAPQLGAGSGPLWHALSIPPPLPYLTEPPEKLK
;
A
#
# COMPACT_ATOMS: atom_id res chain seq x y z
N MET A 1 9.87 8.43 -26.44
CA MET A 1 8.44 8.16 -26.62
C MET A 1 8.13 6.87 -25.92
N PHE A 2 7.14 6.83 -25.02
CA PHE A 2 6.78 5.58 -24.33
C PHE A 2 6.12 4.63 -25.33
N SER A 3 6.55 3.38 -25.36
CA SER A 3 6.02 2.34 -26.28
C SER A 3 4.64 1.80 -25.84
N LYS A 4 4.24 2.04 -24.58
CA LYS A 4 2.94 1.71 -24.00
C LYS A 4 2.42 2.90 -23.21
N PRO A 5 1.08 3.04 -23.04
CA PRO A 5 0.52 4.04 -22.14
C PRO A 5 1.10 3.86 -20.72
N ILE A 6 1.40 4.98 -20.06
CA ILE A 6 1.88 4.96 -18.66
C ILE A 6 0.71 4.56 -17.77
N ALA A 7 0.88 3.54 -16.93
CA ALA A 7 -0.09 3.17 -15.91
C ALA A 7 -0.24 4.32 -14.89
N ARG A 8 -1.49 4.63 -14.50
CA ARG A 8 -1.85 5.72 -13.59
C ARG A 8 -2.41 5.13 -12.31
N ILE A 9 -1.82 5.47 -11.18
CA ILE A 9 -2.25 4.97 -9.89
C ILE A 9 -2.67 6.15 -9.00
N LEU A 10 -3.91 6.12 -8.48
CA LEU A 10 -4.37 7.02 -7.46
C LEU A 10 -4.12 6.40 -6.08
N SER A 11 -3.24 7.02 -5.28
CA SER A 11 -3.07 6.68 -3.86
C SER A 11 -3.99 7.51 -2.99
N ILE A 12 -4.83 6.85 -2.18
CA ILE A 12 -5.71 7.46 -1.19
C ILE A 12 -5.19 7.05 0.19
N ALA A 13 -4.45 7.93 0.85
CA ALA A 13 -3.79 7.62 2.13
C ALA A 13 -3.39 8.87 2.90
N GLY A 14 -2.92 8.69 4.13
CA GLY A 14 -2.31 9.75 4.93
C GLY A 14 -0.92 10.13 4.41
N SER A 15 -0.50 11.36 4.74
CA SER A 15 0.82 11.89 4.43
C SER A 15 1.75 11.67 5.63
N ASP A 16 2.90 11.02 5.41
CA ASP A 16 3.98 10.82 6.39
C ASP A 16 5.06 11.89 6.18
N SER A 17 5.19 12.85 7.12
CA SER A 17 6.22 13.90 7.05
C SER A 17 7.65 13.36 7.07
N GLY A 18 7.88 12.18 7.68
CA GLY A 18 9.16 11.47 7.63
C GLY A 18 9.47 10.82 6.29
N GLY A 19 8.47 10.73 5.41
CA GLY A 19 8.62 10.29 4.02
C GLY A 19 8.81 8.78 3.84
N GLY A 20 8.69 7.96 4.89
CA GLY A 20 8.92 6.51 4.84
C GLY A 20 7.69 5.68 4.55
N ALA A 21 6.49 6.21 4.80
CA ALA A 21 5.21 5.53 4.61
C ALA A 21 4.19 6.46 3.93
N GLY A 22 2.90 6.10 3.98
CA GLY A 22 1.81 6.90 3.44
C GLY A 22 1.99 7.22 1.96
N ILE A 23 1.41 8.35 1.53
CA ILE A 23 1.49 8.79 0.13
C ILE A 23 2.94 8.97 -0.36
N GLN A 24 3.88 9.30 0.53
CA GLN A 24 5.28 9.49 0.16
C GLN A 24 5.92 8.16 -0.27
N ALA A 25 5.71 7.09 0.48
CA ALA A 25 6.14 5.75 0.06
C ALA A 25 5.43 5.30 -1.22
N ASP A 26 4.13 5.61 -1.33
CA ASP A 26 3.31 5.24 -2.49
C ASP A 26 3.83 5.93 -3.76
N ILE A 27 4.01 7.26 -3.74
CA ILE A 27 4.55 8.03 -4.88
C ILE A 27 5.92 7.51 -5.29
N LYS A 28 6.84 7.34 -4.32
CA LYS A 28 8.18 6.83 -4.57
C LYS A 28 8.15 5.45 -5.23
N THR A 29 7.32 4.54 -4.71
CA THR A 29 7.17 3.18 -5.23
C THR A 29 6.63 3.18 -6.64
N ILE A 30 5.50 3.85 -6.86
CA ILE A 30 4.81 3.92 -8.15
C ILE A 30 5.73 4.50 -9.22
N THR A 31 6.41 5.62 -8.90
CA THR A 31 7.34 6.29 -9.81
C THR A 31 8.56 5.42 -10.11
N SER A 32 9.14 4.75 -9.11
CA SER A 32 10.28 3.85 -9.31
C SER A 32 9.95 2.64 -10.16
N LEU A 33 8.68 2.25 -10.22
CA LEU A 33 8.17 1.16 -11.05
C LEU A 33 7.68 1.63 -12.44
N GLY A 34 7.95 2.89 -12.80
CA GLY A 34 7.69 3.43 -14.14
C GLY A 34 6.24 3.80 -14.40
N ALA A 35 5.47 4.13 -13.35
CA ALA A 35 4.08 4.54 -13.43
C ALA A 35 3.86 5.98 -12.92
N TYR A 36 2.71 6.57 -13.22
CA TYR A 36 2.32 7.90 -12.76
C TYR A 36 1.52 7.80 -11.46
N ALA A 37 1.94 8.54 -10.43
CA ALA A 37 1.28 8.60 -9.15
C ALA A 37 0.49 9.90 -8.99
N SER A 38 -0.79 9.78 -8.65
CA SER A 38 -1.63 10.87 -8.14
C SER A 38 -2.10 10.53 -6.72
N THR A 39 -2.58 11.53 -5.97
CA THR A 39 -2.94 11.33 -4.56
C THR A 39 -4.25 11.99 -4.17
N ALA A 40 -4.95 11.39 -3.20
CA ALA A 40 -5.97 12.01 -2.37
C ALA A 40 -5.58 11.80 -0.91
N ILE A 41 -5.28 12.91 -0.20
CA ILE A 41 -4.73 12.88 1.15
C ILE A 41 -5.87 12.77 2.16
N THR A 42 -5.79 11.76 3.06
CA THR A 42 -6.80 11.54 4.11
C THR A 42 -6.46 12.20 5.44
N ALA A 43 -5.17 12.39 5.72
CA ALA A 43 -4.67 13.08 6.91
C ALA A 43 -3.23 13.55 6.68
N LEU A 44 -2.82 14.58 7.40
CA LEU A 44 -1.42 14.97 7.55
C LEU A 44 -0.91 14.43 8.89
N THR A 45 0.32 13.90 8.93
CA THR A 45 0.93 13.48 10.20
C THR A 45 2.18 14.30 10.50
N ASP A 46 2.36 14.66 11.76
CA ASP A 46 3.64 14.99 12.33
C ASP A 46 4.30 13.68 12.76
N GLN A 47 5.19 13.18 11.92
CA GLN A 47 5.76 11.84 12.04
C GLN A 47 7.22 11.83 11.62
N ASN A 48 8.02 11.02 12.31
CA ASN A 48 9.40 10.71 12.00
C ASN A 48 9.70 9.23 12.28
N THR A 49 10.98 8.83 12.28
CA THR A 49 11.38 7.44 12.53
C THR A 49 11.12 6.94 13.94
N LEU A 50 10.89 7.84 14.91
CA LEU A 50 10.59 7.51 16.31
C LEU A 50 9.09 7.24 16.53
N GLY A 51 8.22 7.85 15.72
CA GLY A 51 6.76 7.64 15.82
C GLY A 51 5.92 8.75 15.20
N VAL A 52 4.62 8.64 15.43
CA VAL A 52 3.60 9.65 15.07
C VAL A 52 3.35 10.51 16.31
N HIS A 53 3.55 11.83 16.19
CA HIS A 53 3.36 12.79 17.27
C HIS A 53 2.00 13.47 17.20
N ASN A 54 1.52 13.73 15.96
CA ASN A 54 0.23 14.38 15.76
C ASN A 54 -0.41 13.95 14.44
N ILE A 55 -1.75 14.03 14.35
CA ILE A 55 -2.53 13.70 13.15
C ILE A 55 -3.56 14.81 12.93
N LEU A 56 -3.52 15.43 11.74
CA LEU A 56 -4.51 16.38 11.26
C LEU A 56 -5.38 15.72 10.18
N PRO A 57 -6.62 15.33 10.50
CA PRO A 57 -7.53 14.74 9.50
C PRO A 57 -7.91 15.75 8.42
N VAL A 58 -8.00 15.28 7.17
CA VAL A 58 -8.59 16.05 6.08
C VAL A 58 -10.11 15.85 6.10
N PRO A 59 -10.92 16.91 5.92
CA PRO A 59 -12.38 16.76 5.89
C PRO A 59 -12.84 15.79 4.78
N PRO A 60 -13.81 14.91 5.05
CA PRO A 60 -14.28 13.90 4.10
C PRO A 60 -14.71 14.47 2.75
N ASP A 61 -15.41 15.62 2.74
CA ASP A 61 -15.83 16.25 1.49
C ASP A 61 -14.63 16.75 0.64
N PHE A 62 -13.55 17.18 1.29
CA PHE A 62 -12.34 17.57 0.58
C PHE A 62 -11.60 16.34 0.02
N ILE A 63 -11.62 15.21 0.71
CA ILE A 63 -11.09 13.93 0.20
C ILE A 63 -11.87 13.50 -1.05
N ARG A 64 -13.21 13.58 -1.02
CA ARG A 64 -14.06 13.32 -2.19
C ARG A 64 -13.72 14.24 -3.36
N ALA A 65 -13.53 15.53 -3.09
CA ALA A 65 -13.15 16.50 -4.11
C ALA A 65 -11.80 16.15 -4.77
N GLN A 66 -10.78 15.77 -3.99
CA GLN A 66 -9.48 15.32 -4.51
C GLN A 66 -9.64 14.09 -5.43
N ILE A 67 -10.40 13.07 -4.98
CA ILE A 67 -10.65 11.85 -5.78
C ILE A 67 -11.31 12.22 -7.11
N ARG A 68 -12.38 13.02 -7.08
CA ARG A 68 -13.12 13.47 -8.27
C ARG A 68 -12.25 14.27 -9.24
N SER A 69 -11.43 15.19 -8.73
CA SER A 69 -10.53 16.00 -9.55
C SER A 69 -9.55 15.12 -10.32
N VAL A 70 -8.94 14.13 -9.65
CA VAL A 70 -8.00 13.22 -10.31
C VAL A 70 -8.71 12.30 -11.31
N ILE A 71 -9.81 11.66 -10.90
CA ILE A 71 -10.50 10.67 -11.74
C ILE A 71 -11.11 11.31 -12.99
N ASN A 72 -11.66 12.54 -12.89
CA ASN A 72 -12.35 13.17 -14.00
C ASN A 72 -11.39 13.80 -15.06
N ASP A 73 -10.14 14.02 -14.71
CA ASP A 73 -9.14 14.65 -15.59
C ASP A 73 -8.03 13.65 -15.96
N ILE A 74 -7.26 13.22 -14.99
CA ILE A 74 -6.10 12.32 -15.20
C ILE A 74 -6.57 10.89 -15.42
N GLY A 75 -7.57 10.44 -14.65
CA GLY A 75 -8.02 9.05 -14.55
C GLY A 75 -7.08 8.19 -13.70
N ALA A 76 -7.44 6.91 -13.54
CA ALA A 76 -6.62 5.90 -12.88
C ALA A 76 -6.84 4.52 -13.51
N ASP A 77 -5.79 3.70 -13.53
CA ASP A 77 -5.83 2.30 -13.95
C ASP A 77 -5.81 1.37 -12.70
N ALA A 78 -5.31 1.89 -11.57
CA ALA A 78 -5.50 1.29 -10.25
C ALA A 78 -5.66 2.37 -9.17
N ILE A 79 -6.35 2.01 -8.09
CA ILE A 79 -6.44 2.81 -6.86
C ILE A 79 -5.83 2.00 -5.73
N LYS A 80 -4.88 2.60 -5.00
CA LYS A 80 -4.36 2.06 -3.75
C LYS A 80 -4.95 2.85 -2.59
N ILE A 81 -5.53 2.16 -1.61
CA ILE A 81 -6.09 2.77 -0.41
C ILE A 81 -5.27 2.33 0.80
N GLY A 82 -4.89 3.30 1.66
CA GLY A 82 -4.13 3.05 2.88
C GLY A 82 -4.82 3.60 4.14
N MET A 83 -4.14 4.44 4.92
CA MET A 83 -4.66 5.02 6.17
C MET A 83 -5.92 5.86 5.95
N LEU A 84 -6.98 5.61 6.76
CA LEU A 84 -8.31 6.22 6.62
C LEU A 84 -8.77 7.02 7.85
N GLY A 85 -8.37 6.62 9.05
CA GLY A 85 -8.66 7.31 10.31
C GLY A 85 -10.04 6.98 10.91
N LYS A 86 -11.14 7.47 10.33
CA LYS A 86 -12.49 7.42 10.90
C LYS A 86 -13.54 6.90 9.93
N SER A 87 -14.71 6.52 10.48
CA SER A 87 -15.84 5.97 9.69
C SER A 87 -16.39 6.92 8.63
N ASP A 88 -16.47 8.22 8.91
CA ASP A 88 -16.94 9.22 7.94
C ASP A 88 -16.02 9.32 6.71
N THR A 89 -14.72 9.25 6.93
CA THR A 89 -13.73 9.18 5.85
C THR A 89 -13.90 7.89 5.02
N ILE A 90 -14.10 6.74 5.70
CA ILE A 90 -14.32 5.46 5.02
C ILE A 90 -15.57 5.52 4.14
N ILE A 91 -16.70 6.02 4.67
CA ILE A 91 -17.96 6.15 3.94
C ILE A 91 -17.80 7.07 2.73
N ALA A 92 -17.12 8.20 2.92
CA ALA A 92 -16.88 9.16 1.84
C ALA A 92 -16.08 8.52 0.69
N ILE A 93 -14.99 7.81 1.02
CA ILE A 93 -14.15 7.12 0.04
C ILE A 93 -14.91 5.97 -0.62
N ALA A 94 -15.61 5.12 0.16
CA ALA A 94 -16.39 4.01 -0.38
C ALA A 94 -17.44 4.48 -1.38
N THR A 95 -18.10 5.61 -1.09
CA THR A 95 -19.07 6.23 -2.00
C THR A 95 -18.43 6.61 -3.35
N GLU A 96 -17.25 7.24 -3.33
CA GLU A 96 -16.55 7.62 -4.57
C GLU A 96 -16.03 6.39 -5.32
N ILE A 97 -15.42 5.43 -4.61
CA ILE A 97 -14.91 4.19 -5.22
C ILE A 97 -16.03 3.42 -5.93
N LYS A 98 -17.19 3.26 -5.29
CA LYS A 98 -18.37 2.60 -5.90
C LYS A 98 -18.81 3.30 -7.19
N GLN A 99 -18.81 4.63 -7.22
CA GLN A 99 -19.15 5.38 -8.43
C GLN A 99 -18.09 5.22 -9.53
N VAL A 100 -16.81 5.20 -9.17
CA VAL A 100 -15.69 5.05 -10.10
C VAL A 100 -15.68 3.65 -10.69
N THR A 101 -15.77 2.60 -9.87
CA THR A 101 -15.73 1.20 -10.33
C THR A 101 -16.95 0.83 -11.19
N ASN A 102 -18.11 1.40 -10.94
CA ASN A 102 -19.28 1.24 -11.81
C ASN A 102 -19.06 1.80 -13.22
N ARG A 103 -18.28 2.88 -13.36
CA ARG A 103 -17.95 3.50 -14.67
C ARG A 103 -16.72 2.88 -15.32
N HIS A 104 -15.82 2.31 -14.52
CA HIS A 104 -14.54 1.74 -14.94
C HIS A 104 -14.36 0.32 -14.37
N PRO A 105 -15.02 -0.71 -14.93
CA PRO A 105 -15.05 -2.07 -14.38
C PRO A 105 -13.68 -2.78 -14.40
N TYR A 106 -12.72 -2.28 -15.15
CA TYR A 106 -11.35 -2.83 -15.23
C TYR A 106 -10.37 -2.15 -14.27
N LEU A 107 -10.85 -1.17 -13.49
CA LEU A 107 -10.04 -0.49 -12.49
C LEU A 107 -9.69 -1.43 -11.33
N HIS A 108 -8.41 -1.56 -11.00
CA HIS A 108 -7.98 -2.34 -9.85
C HIS A 108 -8.03 -1.52 -8.56
N VAL A 109 -8.67 -2.04 -7.52
CA VAL A 109 -8.71 -1.44 -6.17
C VAL A 109 -7.92 -2.32 -5.22
N VAL A 110 -6.79 -1.82 -4.70
CA VAL A 110 -5.94 -2.48 -3.71
C VAL A 110 -6.07 -1.76 -2.38
N ILE A 111 -6.53 -2.46 -1.35
CA ILE A 111 -6.74 -1.90 0.00
C ILE A 111 -5.73 -2.50 0.97
N ASP A 112 -4.86 -1.66 1.52
CA ASP A 112 -4.05 -1.97 2.70
C ASP A 112 -4.81 -1.48 3.94
N PRO A 113 -5.40 -2.38 4.74
CA PRO A 113 -6.32 -2.00 5.82
C PRO A 113 -5.56 -1.53 7.05
N VAL A 114 -4.81 -0.43 6.90
CA VAL A 114 -3.91 0.10 7.93
C VAL A 114 -4.68 0.47 9.18
N MET A 115 -4.40 -0.23 10.30
CA MET A 115 -5.05 0.01 11.60
C MET A 115 -4.09 0.64 12.61
N LEU A 116 -2.80 0.28 12.54
CA LEU A 116 -1.79 0.72 13.50
C LEU A 116 -0.57 1.29 12.76
N ALA A 117 -0.01 2.36 13.31
CA ALA A 117 1.33 2.81 12.92
C ALA A 117 2.40 1.86 13.48
N LYS A 118 3.59 1.91 12.90
CA LYS A 118 4.76 1.26 13.54
C LYS A 118 4.99 1.90 14.91
N GLY A 119 5.03 1.10 15.97
CA GLY A 119 5.04 1.60 17.35
C GLY A 119 3.68 1.50 18.06
N GLY A 120 2.63 0.98 17.38
CA GLY A 120 1.34 0.62 18.02
C GLY A 120 0.34 1.76 18.14
N ILE A 121 0.62 2.93 17.61
CA ILE A 121 -0.34 4.06 17.62
C ILE A 121 -1.50 3.73 16.68
N ALA A 122 -2.75 3.86 17.18
CA ALA A 122 -3.95 3.63 16.38
C ALA A 122 -4.09 4.68 15.26
N LEU A 123 -4.14 4.21 14.02
CA LEU A 123 -4.39 5.00 12.81
C LEU A 123 -5.81 4.83 12.30
N LEU A 124 -6.53 3.84 12.79
CA LEU A 124 -7.94 3.60 12.54
C LEU A 124 -8.66 3.52 13.89
N ALA A 125 -9.74 4.28 14.05
CA ALA A 125 -10.58 4.22 15.23
C ALA A 125 -11.24 2.83 15.32
N LYS A 126 -11.28 2.25 16.51
CA LYS A 126 -11.76 0.86 16.72
C LYS A 126 -13.21 0.67 16.24
N GLU A 127 -14.05 1.65 16.46
CA GLU A 127 -15.45 1.69 15.99
C GLU A 127 -15.57 1.73 14.47
N SER A 128 -14.51 2.14 13.77
CA SER A 128 -14.50 2.24 12.30
C SER A 128 -14.19 0.93 11.60
N ILE A 129 -13.78 -0.11 12.33
CA ILE A 129 -13.48 -1.44 11.74
C ILE A 129 -14.74 -2.06 11.12
N THR A 130 -15.91 -1.88 11.75
CA THR A 130 -17.18 -2.36 11.20
C THR A 130 -17.49 -1.67 9.88
N THR A 131 -17.38 -0.33 9.81
CA THR A 131 -17.58 0.45 8.58
C THR A 131 -16.57 0.04 7.49
N LEU A 132 -15.31 -0.17 7.85
CA LEU A 132 -14.30 -0.67 6.92
C LEU A 132 -14.73 -2.01 6.28
N ARG A 133 -15.18 -2.96 7.13
CA ARG A 133 -15.61 -4.30 6.68
C ARG A 133 -16.86 -4.28 5.83
N SER A 134 -17.87 -3.46 6.19
CA SER A 134 -19.17 -3.45 5.50
C SER A 134 -19.16 -2.62 4.22
N ASP A 135 -18.47 -1.46 4.22
CA ASP A 135 -18.66 -0.45 3.20
C ASP A 135 -17.50 -0.37 2.20
N LEU A 136 -16.27 -0.66 2.63
CA LEU A 136 -15.10 -0.45 1.79
C LEU A 136 -14.44 -1.75 1.31
N LEU A 137 -14.20 -2.73 2.20
CA LEU A 137 -13.52 -3.97 1.81
C LEU A 137 -14.22 -4.75 0.69
N PRO A 138 -15.58 -4.79 0.59
CA PRO A 138 -16.26 -5.44 -0.52
C PRO A 138 -16.04 -4.78 -1.89
N LEU A 139 -15.48 -3.57 -1.94
CA LEU A 139 -15.15 -2.86 -3.18
C LEU A 139 -13.73 -3.16 -3.69
N ALA A 140 -12.94 -3.91 -2.92
CA ALA A 140 -11.56 -4.24 -3.27
C ALA A 140 -11.47 -5.37 -4.29
N ASN A 141 -10.49 -5.30 -5.19
CA ASN A 141 -10.01 -6.46 -5.92
C ASN A 141 -9.01 -7.27 -5.09
N VAL A 142 -8.17 -6.57 -4.30
CA VAL A 142 -7.17 -7.19 -3.42
C VAL A 142 -7.11 -6.45 -2.09
N ILE A 143 -7.08 -7.19 -0.98
CA ILE A 143 -6.85 -6.67 0.37
C ILE A 143 -5.53 -7.24 0.87
N THR A 144 -4.69 -6.40 1.50
CA THR A 144 -3.34 -6.78 1.92
C THR A 144 -3.14 -6.69 3.45
N PRO A 145 -3.89 -7.42 4.28
CA PRO A 145 -3.76 -7.34 5.73
C PRO A 145 -2.45 -7.97 6.22
N ASN A 146 -1.86 -7.38 7.25
CA ASN A 146 -0.89 -8.07 8.08
C ASN A 146 -1.61 -8.96 9.12
N ILE A 147 -0.84 -9.72 9.93
CA ILE A 147 -1.43 -10.63 10.93
C ILE A 147 -2.33 -9.90 11.93
N PRO A 148 -1.89 -8.82 12.62
CA PRO A 148 -2.77 -8.09 13.54
C PRO A 148 -4.04 -7.54 12.87
N GLU A 149 -3.94 -7.05 11.64
CA GLU A 149 -5.09 -6.56 10.88
C GLU A 149 -6.04 -7.71 10.52
N ALA A 150 -5.52 -8.85 10.08
CA ALA A 150 -6.31 -10.03 9.75
C ALA A 150 -7.01 -10.61 10.99
N GLU A 151 -6.36 -10.60 12.16
CA GLU A 151 -6.96 -11.00 13.43
C GLU A 151 -8.13 -10.07 13.81
N GLN A 152 -7.95 -8.76 13.69
CA GLN A 152 -9.04 -7.80 13.95
C GLN A 152 -10.20 -7.94 12.96
N LEU A 153 -9.91 -8.16 11.68
CA LEU A 153 -10.93 -8.36 10.66
C LEU A 153 -11.70 -9.67 10.80
N SER A 154 -11.03 -10.74 11.24
CA SER A 154 -11.63 -12.07 11.36
C SER A 154 -12.19 -12.39 12.74
N GLY A 155 -11.70 -11.72 13.80
CA GLY A 155 -11.95 -12.05 15.20
C GLY A 155 -11.26 -13.35 15.64
N LYS A 156 -10.24 -13.83 14.93
CA LYS A 156 -9.52 -15.08 15.16
C LYS A 156 -8.03 -14.82 15.30
N THR A 157 -7.34 -15.62 16.12
CA THR A 157 -5.89 -15.53 16.35
C THR A 157 -5.11 -16.30 15.29
N ILE A 158 -3.94 -15.79 14.91
CA ILE A 158 -3.01 -16.37 13.94
C ILE A 158 -1.69 -16.68 14.63
N THR A 159 -1.34 -17.95 14.74
CA THR A 159 -0.08 -18.40 15.33
C THR A 159 0.76 -19.23 14.36
N THR A 160 0.15 -19.79 13.34
CA THR A 160 0.79 -20.67 12.35
C THR A 160 0.47 -20.24 10.92
N VAL A 161 1.25 -20.77 9.97
CA VAL A 161 0.96 -20.61 8.53
C VAL A 161 -0.38 -21.27 8.16
N SER A 162 -0.78 -22.35 8.86
CA SER A 162 -2.08 -22.99 8.66
C SER A 162 -3.23 -22.05 9.05
N ASP A 163 -3.09 -21.31 10.17
CA ASP A 163 -4.07 -20.30 10.58
C ASP A 163 -4.16 -19.18 9.55
N MET A 164 -3.01 -18.75 8.99
CA MET A 164 -2.98 -17.75 7.91
C MET A 164 -3.80 -18.21 6.70
N CYS A 165 -3.63 -19.46 6.25
CA CYS A 165 -4.40 -20.00 5.13
C CYS A 165 -5.91 -20.00 5.43
N ALA A 166 -6.29 -20.49 6.60
CA ALA A 166 -7.70 -20.56 7.00
C ALA A 166 -8.34 -19.17 7.13
N ILE A 167 -7.62 -18.20 7.69
CA ILE A 167 -8.11 -16.83 7.87
C ILE A 167 -8.13 -16.05 6.54
N ALA A 168 -7.14 -16.24 5.68
CA ALA A 168 -7.16 -15.64 4.34
C ALA A 168 -8.37 -16.13 3.53
N SER A 169 -8.66 -17.45 3.56
CA SER A 169 -9.84 -18.02 2.91
C SER A 169 -11.15 -17.52 3.53
N TYR A 170 -11.20 -17.35 4.85
CA TYR A 170 -12.36 -16.77 5.53
C TYR A 170 -12.60 -15.31 5.11
N LEU A 171 -11.54 -14.49 5.09
CA LEU A 171 -11.63 -13.10 4.67
C LEU A 171 -12.03 -12.98 3.19
N HIS A 172 -11.49 -13.84 2.33
CA HIS A 172 -11.91 -13.91 0.93
C HIS A 172 -13.43 -14.17 0.83
N LYS A 173 -13.95 -15.20 1.50
CA LYS A 173 -15.38 -15.55 1.48
C LYS A 173 -16.29 -14.44 2.00
N THR A 174 -15.81 -13.63 2.94
CA THR A 174 -16.61 -12.55 3.55
C THR A 174 -16.54 -11.24 2.78
N THR A 175 -15.50 -11.01 1.98
CA THR A 175 -15.29 -9.75 1.25
C THR A 175 -15.48 -9.90 -0.26
N GLY A 176 -15.31 -11.10 -0.82
CA GLY A 176 -15.24 -11.35 -2.26
C GLY A 176 -13.91 -10.94 -2.91
N ALA A 177 -13.02 -10.28 -2.17
CA ALA A 177 -11.74 -9.81 -2.67
C ALA A 177 -10.66 -10.90 -2.60
N ALA A 178 -9.64 -10.86 -3.44
CA ALA A 178 -8.42 -11.61 -3.20
C ALA A 178 -7.72 -11.12 -1.93
N ILE A 179 -7.11 -12.02 -1.15
CA ILE A 179 -6.47 -11.69 0.12
C ILE A 179 -4.99 -12.02 0.07
N LEU A 180 -4.14 -11.00 0.20
CA LEU A 180 -2.70 -11.18 0.43
C LEU A 180 -2.39 -10.97 1.92
N LEU A 181 -2.42 -12.04 2.73
CA LEU A 181 -2.12 -12.00 4.14
C LEU A 181 -0.62 -12.02 4.37
N LYS A 182 -0.09 -10.92 4.93
CA LYS A 182 1.36 -10.68 5.14
C LYS A 182 1.83 -11.34 6.44
N GLY A 183 2.80 -12.28 6.35
CA GLY A 183 3.28 -13.07 7.48
C GLY A 183 4.51 -12.53 8.21
N GLY A 184 4.90 -11.29 7.96
CA GLY A 184 6.09 -10.70 8.58
C GLY A 184 6.10 -10.65 10.11
N HIS A 185 4.93 -10.79 10.77
CA HIS A 185 4.78 -10.80 12.22
C HIS A 185 4.92 -12.19 12.86
N LEU A 186 4.87 -13.28 12.09
CA LEU A 186 5.23 -14.60 12.64
C LEU A 186 6.72 -14.64 12.99
N SER A 187 7.06 -15.36 14.05
CA SER A 187 8.45 -15.62 14.45
C SER A 187 9.15 -16.57 13.47
N GLY A 188 10.47 -16.65 13.54
CA GLY A 188 11.31 -17.55 12.76
C GLY A 188 12.08 -16.88 11.64
N ASP A 189 12.95 -17.66 10.98
CA ASP A 189 13.92 -17.20 9.97
C ASP A 189 13.32 -17.04 8.57
N GLN A 190 12.05 -17.40 8.41
CA GLN A 190 11.31 -17.27 7.15
C GLN A 190 10.16 -16.27 7.31
N VAL A 191 9.89 -15.54 6.25
CA VAL A 191 8.67 -14.74 6.09
C VAL A 191 7.81 -15.38 5.03
N THR A 192 6.61 -15.81 5.43
CA THR A 192 5.63 -16.45 4.54
C THR A 192 4.42 -15.56 4.39
N ASP A 193 4.08 -15.19 3.16
CA ASP A 193 2.82 -14.52 2.84
C ASP A 193 1.90 -15.52 2.10
N ILE A 194 0.60 -15.39 2.34
CA ILE A 194 -0.44 -16.24 1.76
C ILE A 194 -1.34 -15.39 0.87
N LEU A 195 -1.51 -15.80 -0.37
CA LEU A 195 -2.50 -15.23 -1.28
C LEU A 195 -3.63 -16.25 -1.48
N VAL A 196 -4.87 -15.80 -1.30
CA VAL A 196 -6.06 -16.46 -1.82
C VAL A 196 -6.58 -15.58 -2.95
N ASP A 197 -6.66 -16.11 -4.16
CA ASP A 197 -7.12 -15.35 -5.32
C ASP A 197 -8.66 -15.42 -5.48
N THR A 198 -9.20 -14.79 -6.51
CA THR A 198 -10.65 -14.77 -6.79
C THR A 198 -11.22 -16.12 -7.23
N ASN A 199 -10.38 -17.10 -7.56
CA ASN A 199 -10.78 -18.48 -7.88
C ASN A 199 -10.66 -19.40 -6.65
N GLU A 200 -10.43 -18.85 -5.46
CA GLU A 200 -10.12 -19.58 -4.22
C GLU A 200 -8.80 -20.37 -4.28
N GLU A 201 -7.94 -20.13 -5.28
CA GLU A 201 -6.63 -20.75 -5.37
C GLU A 201 -5.69 -20.14 -4.31
N LEU A 202 -4.94 -21.01 -3.62
CA LEU A 202 -4.06 -20.66 -2.53
C LEU A 202 -2.60 -20.70 -2.95
N TYR A 203 -1.89 -19.58 -2.83
CA TYR A 203 -0.47 -19.46 -3.14
C TYR A 203 0.31 -19.11 -1.88
N ARG A 204 1.48 -19.75 -1.72
CA ARG A 204 2.43 -19.50 -0.64
C ARG A 204 3.70 -18.85 -1.19
N PHE A 205 4.09 -17.73 -0.60
CA PHE A 205 5.33 -17.02 -0.94
C PHE A 205 6.24 -17.00 0.29
N THR A 206 7.33 -17.74 0.27
CA THR A 206 8.27 -17.81 1.39
C THR A 206 9.64 -17.26 0.98
N ALA A 207 10.30 -16.56 1.89
CA ALA A 207 11.64 -16.06 1.71
C ALA A 207 12.36 -15.89 3.07
N PRO A 208 13.70 -15.96 3.13
CA PRO A 208 14.45 -15.70 4.36
C PRO A 208 14.13 -14.32 4.94
N ARG A 209 14.05 -14.22 6.26
CA ARG A 209 13.85 -12.95 6.97
C ARG A 209 15.08 -12.08 6.83
N ILE A 210 14.89 -10.83 6.43
CA ILE A 210 15.94 -9.82 6.43
C ILE A 210 15.98 -9.20 7.83
N GLN A 211 17.11 -9.30 8.52
CA GLN A 211 17.33 -8.66 9.79
C GLN A 211 17.62 -7.17 9.55
N SER A 212 16.60 -6.34 9.80
CA SER A 212 16.69 -4.88 9.63
C SER A 212 15.75 -4.15 10.57
N HIS A 213 16.22 -3.06 11.16
CA HIS A 213 15.38 -2.11 11.89
C HIS A 213 14.66 -1.12 10.94
N HIS A 214 15.15 -0.99 9.70
CA HIS A 214 14.66 -0.05 8.70
C HIS A 214 13.57 -0.72 7.85
N THR A 215 12.37 -0.85 8.41
CA THR A 215 11.22 -1.51 7.79
C THR A 215 9.96 -0.64 7.81
N HIS A 216 10.13 0.68 8.06
CA HIS A 216 9.02 1.63 8.04
C HIS A 216 8.49 1.80 6.61
N GLY A 217 7.17 1.68 6.44
CA GLY A 217 6.50 1.79 5.14
C GLY A 217 6.48 0.51 4.30
N THR A 218 6.93 -0.63 4.81
CA THR A 218 6.93 -1.92 4.09
C THR A 218 5.54 -2.30 3.56
N GLY A 219 4.47 -2.11 4.37
CA GLY A 219 3.09 -2.39 3.96
C GLY A 219 2.64 -1.47 2.83
N CYS A 220 2.80 -0.16 3.00
CA CYS A 220 2.47 0.84 1.98
C CYS A 220 3.19 0.55 0.66
N THR A 221 4.50 0.26 0.73
CA THR A 221 5.34 -0.06 -0.44
C THR A 221 4.84 -1.33 -1.14
N LEU A 222 4.50 -2.39 -0.39
CA LEU A 222 3.98 -3.64 -0.98
C LEU A 222 2.65 -3.41 -1.70
N ALA A 223 1.70 -2.73 -1.06
CA ALA A 223 0.39 -2.47 -1.64
C ALA A 223 0.47 -1.56 -2.89
N SER A 224 1.35 -0.55 -2.87
CA SER A 224 1.56 0.35 -4.00
C SER A 224 2.29 -0.34 -5.16
N ALA A 225 3.28 -1.18 -4.88
CA ALA A 225 3.93 -1.99 -5.90
C ALA A 225 2.93 -2.98 -6.54
N LEU A 226 2.10 -3.64 -5.73
CA LEU A 226 1.06 -4.53 -6.22
C LEU A 226 0.06 -3.80 -7.12
N ALA A 227 -0.46 -2.64 -6.68
CA ALA A 227 -1.36 -1.82 -7.47
C ALA A 227 -0.72 -1.39 -8.82
N THR A 228 0.56 -1.05 -8.79
CA THR A 228 1.31 -0.65 -9.99
C THR A 228 1.43 -1.82 -10.97
N TYR A 229 1.84 -3.01 -10.52
CA TYR A 229 1.97 -4.17 -11.41
C TYR A 229 0.62 -4.62 -11.97
N LEU A 230 -0.47 -4.57 -11.19
CA LEU A 230 -1.82 -4.85 -11.69
C LEU A 230 -2.23 -3.85 -12.77
N ALA A 231 -2.01 -2.55 -12.57
CA ALA A 231 -2.27 -1.51 -13.55
C ALA A 231 -1.43 -1.68 -14.84
N GLN A 232 -0.26 -2.28 -14.75
CA GLN A 232 0.61 -2.65 -15.89
C GLN A 232 0.18 -3.96 -16.57
N GLY A 233 -0.91 -4.60 -16.12
CA GLY A 233 -1.47 -5.82 -16.71
C GLY A 233 -0.77 -7.12 -16.26
N VAL A 234 0.01 -7.08 -15.18
CA VAL A 234 0.63 -8.29 -14.59
C VAL A 234 -0.43 -9.09 -13.84
N LYS A 235 -0.49 -10.42 -14.04
CA LYS A 235 -1.42 -11.31 -13.33
C LYS A 235 -1.16 -11.30 -11.82
N LEU A 236 -2.20 -11.45 -11.01
CA LEU A 236 -2.15 -11.26 -9.56
C LEU A 236 -1.04 -12.08 -8.85
N PRO A 237 -0.85 -13.40 -9.07
CA PRO A 237 0.23 -14.12 -8.39
C PRO A 237 1.64 -13.61 -8.76
N ASP A 238 1.85 -13.24 -10.03
CA ASP A 238 3.11 -12.67 -10.49
C ASP A 238 3.33 -11.25 -9.98
N ALA A 239 2.27 -10.44 -9.92
CA ALA A 239 2.29 -9.10 -9.35
C ALA A 239 2.68 -9.14 -7.85
N VAL A 240 2.13 -10.08 -7.09
CA VAL A 240 2.52 -10.33 -5.69
C VAL A 240 3.99 -10.71 -5.59
N LYS A 241 4.46 -11.65 -6.43
CA LYS A 241 5.86 -12.07 -6.46
C LYS A 241 6.81 -10.89 -6.74
N GLN A 242 6.50 -10.06 -7.74
CA GLN A 242 7.31 -8.90 -8.10
C GLN A 242 7.27 -7.81 -7.01
N ALA A 243 6.09 -7.53 -6.44
CA ALA A 243 5.95 -6.56 -5.34
C ALA A 243 6.75 -6.98 -4.10
N ARG A 244 6.73 -8.25 -3.73
CA ARG A 244 7.55 -8.81 -2.65
C ARG A 244 9.06 -8.66 -2.93
N LEU A 245 9.48 -8.95 -4.15
CA LEU A 245 10.89 -8.80 -4.55
C LEU A 245 11.34 -7.34 -4.46
N TYR A 246 10.51 -6.41 -4.94
CA TYR A 246 10.77 -4.98 -4.83
C TYR A 246 10.94 -4.54 -3.37
N VAL A 247 9.99 -4.91 -2.50
CA VAL A 247 10.05 -4.58 -1.06
C VAL A 247 11.30 -5.17 -0.40
N ARG A 248 11.65 -6.41 -0.69
CA ARG A 248 12.85 -7.05 -0.15
C ARG A 248 14.12 -6.30 -0.54
N ASN A 249 14.24 -5.92 -1.81
CA ASN A 249 15.36 -5.12 -2.27
C ASN A 249 15.39 -3.73 -1.62
N ALA A 250 14.23 -3.09 -1.43
CA ALA A 250 14.13 -1.80 -0.76
C ALA A 250 14.54 -1.87 0.73
N ILE A 251 14.30 -3.00 1.41
CA ILE A 251 14.79 -3.25 2.78
C ILE A 251 16.32 -3.44 2.80
N LEU A 252 16.85 -4.26 1.87
CA LEU A 252 18.28 -4.54 1.80
C LEU A 252 19.14 -3.29 1.54
N HIS A 253 18.59 -2.33 0.80
CA HIS A 253 19.25 -1.06 0.47
C HIS A 253 18.79 0.12 1.33
N ALA A 254 18.11 -0.15 2.46
CA ALA A 254 17.60 0.91 3.34
C ALA A 254 18.71 1.90 3.74
N PRO A 255 18.46 3.23 3.66
CA PRO A 255 19.51 4.25 3.82
C PRO A 255 19.92 4.51 5.26
N GLN A 256 19.39 3.75 6.22
CA GLN A 256 19.68 3.83 7.66
C GLN A 256 19.45 5.23 8.27
N LEU A 257 18.42 5.94 7.80
CA LEU A 257 18.08 7.29 8.26
C LEU A 257 17.25 7.24 9.55
N GLY A 258 17.55 8.19 10.46
CA GLY A 258 16.83 8.39 11.72
C GLY A 258 17.28 7.44 12.83
N ALA A 259 16.85 7.75 14.05
CA ALA A 259 17.24 7.01 15.26
C ALA A 259 16.30 5.85 15.61
N GLY A 260 15.15 5.76 14.93
CA GLY A 260 14.13 4.74 15.15
C GLY A 260 13.99 3.78 13.97
N SER A 261 12.74 3.42 13.65
CA SER A 261 12.43 2.60 12.47
C SER A 261 12.61 3.40 11.19
N GLY A 262 13.73 3.26 10.52
CA GLY A 262 14.07 4.00 9.32
C GLY A 262 13.29 3.56 8.08
N PRO A 263 13.26 4.42 7.02
CA PRO A 263 12.57 4.16 5.78
C PRO A 263 13.29 3.14 4.89
N LEU A 264 12.55 2.61 3.93
CA LEU A 264 13.07 1.81 2.82
C LEU A 264 13.77 2.69 1.78
N TRP A 265 14.61 2.07 0.93
CA TRP A 265 15.14 2.70 -0.27
C TRP A 265 14.28 2.39 -1.49
N HIS A 266 13.47 3.35 -1.92
CA HIS A 266 12.52 3.14 -3.02
C HIS A 266 13.13 3.34 -4.42
N ALA A 267 14.29 4.01 -4.53
CA ALA A 267 14.88 4.39 -5.81
C ALA A 267 15.72 3.26 -6.45
N LEU A 268 15.19 2.03 -6.48
CA LEU A 268 15.90 0.84 -6.99
C LEU A 268 16.01 0.80 -8.52
N SER A 269 15.12 1.49 -9.22
CA SER A 269 14.99 1.43 -10.68
C SER A 269 15.34 2.76 -11.37
N ILE A 270 15.85 3.73 -10.64
CA ILE A 270 16.32 5.00 -11.24
C ILE A 270 17.63 4.73 -11.99
N PRO A 271 17.68 4.96 -13.31
CA PRO A 271 18.93 4.82 -14.06
C PRO A 271 20.00 5.79 -13.51
N PRO A 272 21.27 5.47 -13.65
CA PRO A 272 22.35 6.40 -13.27
C PRO A 272 22.16 7.73 -14.03
N PRO A 273 22.66 8.86 -13.45
CA PRO A 273 22.60 10.15 -14.11
C PRO A 273 23.11 10.06 -15.55
N LEU A 274 22.44 10.76 -16.45
CA LEU A 274 22.89 10.81 -17.84
C LEU A 274 24.31 11.38 -17.91
N PRO A 275 25.20 10.85 -18.76
CA PRO A 275 26.63 11.22 -18.77
C PRO A 275 26.87 12.73 -18.85
N TYR A 276 26.06 13.45 -19.60
CA TYR A 276 26.21 14.93 -19.73
C TYR A 276 25.85 15.70 -18.45
N LEU A 277 25.19 15.08 -17.45
CA LEU A 277 24.92 15.71 -16.16
C LEU A 277 26.09 15.55 -15.16
N THR A 278 27.10 14.77 -15.51
CA THR A 278 28.31 14.59 -14.70
C THR A 278 29.44 15.52 -15.10
N GLU A 279 29.32 16.21 -16.24
CA GLU A 279 30.30 17.19 -16.66
C GLU A 279 30.14 18.50 -15.86
N PRO A 280 31.23 19.10 -15.38
CA PRO A 280 31.15 20.38 -14.69
C PRO A 280 30.64 21.46 -15.64
N PRO A 281 29.85 22.44 -15.16
CA PRO A 281 29.35 23.51 -16.01
C PRO A 281 30.51 24.30 -16.62
N GLU A 282 30.42 24.58 -17.90
CA GLU A 282 31.41 25.40 -18.63
C GLU A 282 31.41 26.80 -18.02
N LYS A 283 32.62 27.29 -17.58
CA LYS A 283 32.77 28.66 -17.14
C LYS A 283 32.69 29.58 -18.36
N LEU A 284 31.58 30.26 -18.51
CA LEU A 284 31.49 31.37 -19.44
C LEU A 284 32.48 32.47 -19.03
N LYS A 285 33.33 32.89 -19.96
CA LYS A 285 34.33 33.97 -19.77
C LYS A 285 33.64 35.33 -19.83
#